data_c84597b40befa4e2e9341ff3a9ad16c4
#
_entry.id   c84597b40befa4e2e9341ff3a9ad16c4
#
_cell.length_a   1.000
_cell.length_b   1.000
_cell.length_c   1.000
_cell.angle_alpha   90.00
_cell.angle_beta   90.00
_cell.angle_gamma   90.00
#
_symmetry.space_group_name_H-M   'P 1'
#
loop_
_entity.id
_entity.type
_entity.pdbx_description
1 polymer ?
#
loop_
_entity_poly.entity_id
_entity_poly.type
_entity_poly.pdbx_seq_one_letter_code
_entity_poly.pdbx_strand_id
1 'polypeptide(L)'
;MLIPVTAVFEVLAEPNRRRILDLLRAGERPVGELVDELAISQPAVSKHLRLLRDSGLVEARADAQRRLYRIRTDPLRDVDDWLEPYRRMWGARLDALERHLDELSGTDEREVDR
;
A
#
# COMPACT_ATOMS: atom_id res chain seq x y z
N MET A 1 21.93 4.01 1.49
CA MET A 1 21.45 5.26 0.86
C MET A 1 19.96 5.39 1.09
N LEU A 2 19.54 6.53 1.58
CA LEU A 2 18.10 6.78 1.79
C LEU A 2 17.46 7.10 0.45
N ILE A 3 16.34 6.43 0.18
CA ILE A 3 15.56 6.71 -1.02
C ILE A 3 14.61 7.85 -0.69
N PRO A 4 14.60 8.94 -1.48
CA PRO A 4 13.69 10.06 -1.20
C PRO A 4 12.24 9.61 -1.25
N VAL A 5 11.42 10.13 -0.35
CA VAL A 5 9.98 9.82 -0.32
C VAL A 5 9.30 10.16 -1.66
N THR A 6 9.80 11.19 -2.34
CA THR A 6 9.29 11.57 -3.67
C THR A 6 9.42 10.43 -4.67
N ALA A 7 10.56 9.71 -4.65
CA ALA A 7 10.76 8.57 -5.55
C ALA A 7 9.74 7.46 -5.28
N VAL A 8 9.39 7.24 -4.01
CA VAL A 8 8.36 6.27 -3.64
C VAL A 8 7.01 6.69 -4.21
N PHE A 9 6.63 7.96 -4.05
CA PHE A 9 5.36 8.47 -4.57
C PHE A 9 5.28 8.35 -6.09
N GLU A 10 6.37 8.68 -6.80
CA GLU A 10 6.41 8.57 -8.25
C GLU A 10 6.17 7.14 -8.72
N VAL A 11 6.78 6.17 -8.06
CA VAL A 11 6.62 4.76 -8.39
C VAL A 11 5.19 4.32 -8.10
N LEU A 12 4.62 4.73 -6.97
CA LEU A 12 3.26 4.34 -6.57
C LEU A 12 2.16 5.07 -7.36
N ALA A 13 2.50 6.09 -8.13
CA ALA A 13 1.51 6.83 -8.91
C ALA A 13 0.90 6.00 -10.04
N GLU A 14 1.60 4.96 -10.52
CA GLU A 14 1.11 4.13 -11.61
C GLU A 14 0.32 2.93 -11.07
N PRO A 15 -0.95 2.72 -11.52
CA PRO A 15 -1.82 1.69 -10.93
C PRO A 15 -1.29 0.26 -11.01
N ASN A 16 -0.63 -0.11 -12.10
CA ASN A 16 -0.10 -1.47 -12.25
C ASN A 16 1.01 -1.76 -11.25
N ARG A 17 1.81 -0.75 -10.90
CA ARG A 17 2.85 -0.93 -9.87
C ARG A 17 2.21 -1.16 -8.50
N ARG A 18 1.14 -0.44 -8.18
CA ARG A 18 0.40 -0.69 -6.93
C ARG A 18 -0.22 -2.09 -6.91
N ARG A 19 -0.75 -2.55 -8.05
CA ARG A 19 -1.30 -3.90 -8.16
C ARG A 19 -0.23 -4.97 -7.94
N ILE A 20 0.98 -4.75 -8.46
CA ILE A 20 2.10 -5.68 -8.21
C ILE A 20 2.37 -5.77 -6.71
N LEU A 21 2.47 -4.63 -6.03
CA LEU A 21 2.70 -4.64 -4.59
C LEU A 21 1.58 -5.35 -3.84
N ASP A 22 0.33 -5.13 -4.23
CA ASP A 22 -0.81 -5.79 -3.62
C ASP A 22 -0.73 -7.32 -3.78
N LEU A 23 -0.32 -7.79 -4.95
CA LEU A 23 -0.14 -9.21 -5.19
C LEU A 23 1.00 -9.79 -4.34
N LEU A 24 2.09 -9.04 -4.18
CA LEU A 24 3.25 -9.49 -3.40
C LEU A 24 3.02 -9.45 -1.89
N ARG A 25 1.94 -8.80 -1.43
CA ARG A 25 1.60 -8.81 0.00
C ARG A 25 1.32 -10.23 0.50
N ALA A 26 0.81 -11.09 -0.36
CA ALA A 26 0.50 -12.47 0.01
C ALA A 26 1.74 -13.38 0.07
N GLY A 27 2.86 -12.94 -0.49
CA GLY A 27 4.11 -13.69 -0.50
C GLY A 27 4.86 -13.49 -1.79
N GLU A 28 6.08 -14.05 -1.85
CA GLU A 28 6.89 -13.88 -3.05
C GLU A 28 6.32 -14.67 -4.23
N ARG A 29 6.52 -14.12 -5.44
CA ARG A 29 5.97 -14.68 -6.67
C ARG A 29 6.96 -14.57 -7.82
N PRO A 30 6.95 -15.52 -8.76
CA PRO A 30 7.69 -15.38 -10.02
C PRO A 30 7.00 -14.41 -10.96
N VAL A 31 7.76 -13.85 -11.90
CA VAL A 31 7.23 -12.86 -12.85
C VAL A 31 6.05 -13.40 -13.66
N GLY A 32 6.07 -14.70 -14.00
CA GLY A 32 4.98 -15.30 -14.78
C GLY A 32 3.62 -15.18 -14.09
N GLU A 33 3.57 -15.37 -12.78
CA GLU A 33 2.31 -15.22 -12.05
C GLU A 33 1.82 -13.78 -12.08
N LEU A 34 2.73 -12.81 -11.99
CA LEU A 34 2.36 -11.41 -12.06
C LEU A 34 1.83 -11.04 -13.44
N VAL A 35 2.43 -11.58 -14.49
CA VAL A 35 1.95 -11.37 -15.87
C VAL A 35 0.51 -11.89 -16.01
N ASP A 36 0.26 -13.08 -15.51
CA ASP A 36 -1.07 -13.70 -15.59
C ASP A 36 -2.11 -12.89 -14.84
N GLU A 37 -1.79 -12.42 -13.66
CA GLU A 37 -2.73 -11.67 -12.82
C GLU A 37 -3.00 -10.26 -13.35
N LEU A 38 -1.97 -9.62 -13.91
CA LEU A 38 -2.10 -8.23 -14.38
C LEU A 38 -2.66 -8.13 -15.79
N ALA A 39 -2.59 -9.22 -16.56
CA ALA A 39 -3.06 -9.27 -17.95
C ALA A 39 -2.39 -8.20 -18.84
N ILE A 40 -1.13 -7.91 -18.59
CA ILE A 40 -0.30 -7.05 -19.44
C ILE A 40 0.93 -7.86 -19.88
N SER A 41 1.69 -7.31 -20.83
CA SER A 41 2.83 -8.03 -21.39
C SER A 41 3.94 -8.25 -20.35
N GLN A 42 4.73 -9.32 -20.54
CA GLN A 42 5.88 -9.58 -19.70
C GLN A 42 6.89 -8.43 -19.70
N PRO A 43 7.24 -7.83 -20.87
CA PRO A 43 8.13 -6.67 -20.85
C PRO A 43 7.59 -5.49 -20.02
N ALA A 44 6.28 -5.27 -20.03
CA ALA A 44 5.68 -4.23 -19.22
C ALA A 44 5.80 -4.54 -17.73
N VAL A 45 5.50 -5.77 -17.32
CA VAL A 45 5.66 -6.20 -15.92
C VAL A 45 7.11 -6.07 -15.49
N SER A 46 8.06 -6.52 -16.33
CA SER A 46 9.49 -6.43 -16.03
C SER A 46 9.94 -5.00 -15.85
N LYS A 47 9.43 -4.07 -16.64
CA LYS A 47 9.73 -2.65 -16.50
C LYS A 47 9.20 -2.09 -15.17
N HIS A 48 7.97 -2.43 -14.80
CA HIS A 48 7.40 -2.02 -13.53
C HIS A 48 8.19 -2.59 -12.35
N LEU A 49 8.58 -3.86 -12.42
CA LEU A 49 9.38 -4.50 -11.38
C LEU A 49 10.74 -3.84 -11.22
N ARG A 50 11.37 -3.43 -12.32
CA ARG A 50 12.65 -2.73 -12.27
C ARG A 50 12.52 -1.41 -11.53
N LEU A 51 11.48 -0.63 -11.83
CA LEU A 51 11.23 0.64 -11.15
C LEU A 51 10.94 0.44 -9.66
N LEU A 52 10.19 -0.61 -9.33
CA LEU A 52 9.91 -0.97 -7.94
C LEU A 52 11.19 -1.40 -7.21
N ARG A 53 12.07 -2.13 -7.88
CA ARG A 53 13.36 -2.51 -7.29
C ARG A 53 14.26 -1.31 -7.07
N ASP A 54 14.32 -0.43 -8.04
CA ASP A 54 15.16 0.78 -7.96
C ASP A 54 14.70 1.68 -6.80
N SER A 55 13.42 1.67 -6.48
CA SER A 55 12.88 2.43 -5.34
C SER A 55 12.95 1.67 -4.01
N GLY A 56 13.47 0.44 -4.03
CA GLY A 56 13.59 -0.37 -2.82
C GLY A 56 12.30 -1.02 -2.33
N LEU A 57 11.22 -0.93 -3.09
CA LEU A 57 9.92 -1.50 -2.69
C LEU A 57 9.79 -3.00 -2.97
N VAL A 58 10.63 -3.51 -3.83
CA VAL A 58 10.65 -4.91 -4.22
C VAL A 58 12.09 -5.39 -4.30
N GLU A 59 12.33 -6.63 -3.94
CA GLU A 59 13.60 -7.29 -4.20
C GLU A 59 13.36 -8.61 -4.92
N ALA A 60 14.41 -9.10 -5.58
CA ALA A 60 14.35 -10.33 -6.35
C ALA A 60 15.45 -11.28 -5.88
N ARG A 61 15.15 -12.55 -5.89
CA ARG A 61 16.15 -13.61 -5.65
C ARG A 61 16.02 -14.70 -6.70
N ALA A 62 17.13 -15.37 -6.97
CA ALA A 62 17.12 -16.52 -7.85
C ALA A 62 16.61 -17.76 -7.10
N ASP A 63 15.77 -18.55 -7.76
CA ASP A 63 15.32 -19.85 -7.29
C ASP A 63 15.34 -20.80 -8.47
N ALA A 64 16.40 -21.59 -8.58
CA ALA A 64 16.68 -22.43 -9.76
C ALA A 64 16.76 -21.54 -11.01
N GLN A 65 15.88 -21.74 -11.99
CA GLN A 65 15.87 -20.97 -13.23
C GLN A 65 14.88 -19.80 -13.20
N ARG A 66 14.21 -19.59 -12.05
CA ARG A 66 13.21 -18.52 -11.87
C ARG A 66 13.79 -17.39 -11.07
N ARG A 67 13.20 -16.21 -11.23
CA ARG A 67 13.38 -15.11 -10.30
C ARG A 67 12.10 -14.92 -9.52
N LEU A 68 12.23 -14.89 -8.19
CA LEU A 68 11.12 -14.64 -7.29
C LEU A 68 11.22 -13.21 -6.77
N TYR A 69 10.10 -12.53 -6.76
CA TYR A 69 9.99 -11.14 -6.32
C TYR A 69 9.21 -11.07 -5.02
N ARG A 70 9.67 -10.27 -4.10
CA ARG A 70 8.98 -10.06 -2.82
C ARG A 70 8.95 -8.58 -2.47
N ILE A 71 7.95 -8.19 -1.70
CA ILE A 71 7.78 -6.82 -1.25
C ILE A 71 8.80 -6.48 -0.17
N ARG A 72 9.26 -5.23 -0.20
CA ARG A 72 10.00 -4.62 0.89
C ARG A 72 9.24 -3.39 1.34
N THR A 73 8.91 -3.35 2.63
CA THR A 73 8.09 -2.26 3.15
C THR A 73 8.90 -1.09 3.70
N ASP A 74 10.24 -1.21 3.77
CA ASP A 74 11.08 -0.18 4.36
C ASP A 74 10.84 1.22 3.78
N PRO A 75 10.78 1.39 2.44
CA PRO A 75 10.52 2.72 1.89
C PRO A 75 9.14 3.27 2.23
N LEU A 76 8.19 2.40 2.54
CA LEU A 76 6.84 2.82 2.93
C LEU A 76 6.81 3.46 4.32
N ARG A 77 7.83 3.25 5.14
CA ARG A 77 7.92 3.91 6.45
C ARG A 77 8.01 5.42 6.31
N ASP A 78 8.73 5.91 5.30
CA ASP A 78 8.83 7.34 5.05
C ASP A 78 7.47 7.93 4.65
N VAL A 79 6.69 7.18 3.86
CA VAL A 79 5.32 7.56 3.52
C VAL A 79 4.45 7.56 4.77
N ASP A 80 4.58 6.53 5.60
CA ASP A 80 3.85 6.40 6.85
C ASP A 80 4.15 7.57 7.79
N ASP A 81 5.42 7.92 7.94
CA ASP A 81 5.86 9.05 8.77
C ASP A 81 5.28 10.38 8.24
N TRP A 82 5.32 10.56 6.92
CA TRP A 82 4.75 11.76 6.30
C TRP A 82 3.25 11.87 6.54
N LEU A 83 2.54 10.74 6.56
CA LEU A 83 1.09 10.70 6.77
C LEU A 83 0.68 10.95 8.23
N GLU A 84 1.61 10.82 9.18
CA GLU A 84 1.27 10.86 10.60
C GLU A 84 0.48 12.11 11.02
N PRO A 85 0.88 13.34 10.64
CA PRO A 85 0.10 14.52 11.00
C PRO A 85 -1.30 14.50 10.41
N TYR A 86 -1.44 13.96 9.20
CA TYR A 86 -2.73 13.88 8.53
C TYR A 86 -3.63 12.84 9.19
N ARG A 87 -3.05 11.72 9.61
CA ARG A 87 -3.81 10.70 10.34
C ARG A 87 -4.35 11.24 11.65
N ARG A 88 -3.59 12.07 12.35
CA ARG A 88 -4.07 12.73 13.57
C ARG A 88 -5.27 13.63 13.29
N MET A 89 -5.23 14.35 12.17
CA MET A 89 -6.36 15.18 11.74
C MET A 89 -7.58 14.34 11.43
N TRP A 90 -7.39 13.22 10.71
CA TRP A 90 -8.48 12.29 10.43
C TRP A 90 -9.04 11.68 11.70
N GLY A 91 -8.16 11.25 12.61
CA GLY A 91 -8.57 10.69 13.88
C GLY A 91 -9.41 11.67 14.71
N ALA A 92 -8.97 12.90 14.80
CA ALA A 92 -9.71 13.94 15.52
C ALA A 92 -11.08 14.19 14.92
N ARG A 93 -11.18 14.22 13.58
CA ARG A 93 -12.46 14.40 12.90
C ARG A 93 -13.38 13.20 13.10
N LEU A 94 -12.84 12.01 13.02
CA LEU A 94 -13.62 10.78 13.24
C LEU A 94 -14.10 10.70 14.68
N ASP A 95 -13.25 11.07 15.64
CA ASP A 95 -13.62 11.10 17.05
C ASP A 95 -14.74 12.11 17.30
N ALA A 96 -14.65 13.27 16.68
CA ALA A 96 -15.68 14.31 16.80
C ALA A 96 -17.02 13.84 16.21
N LEU A 97 -16.96 13.17 15.05
CA LEU A 97 -18.15 12.60 14.43
C LEU A 97 -18.76 11.50 15.30
N GLU A 98 -17.93 10.61 15.81
CA GLU A 98 -18.36 9.52 16.68
C GLU A 98 -19.07 10.05 17.92
N ARG A 99 -18.50 11.07 18.57
CA ARG A 99 -19.13 11.71 19.74
C ARG A 99 -20.48 12.32 19.37
N HIS A 100 -20.56 12.97 18.23
CA HIS A 100 -21.82 13.56 17.76
C HIS A 100 -22.89 12.49 17.53
N LEU A 101 -22.52 11.40 16.90
CA LEU A 101 -23.42 10.27 16.66
C LEU A 101 -23.83 9.61 17.98
N ASP A 102 -22.91 9.47 18.93
CA ASP A 102 -23.22 8.92 20.26
C ASP A 102 -24.20 9.79 21.02
N GLU A 103 -24.05 11.12 20.94
CA GLU A 103 -24.99 12.05 21.54
C GLU A 103 -26.39 11.88 20.97
N LEU A 104 -26.49 11.77 19.65
CA LEU A 104 -27.77 11.57 19.00
C LEU A 104 -28.37 10.21 19.37
N SER A 105 -27.57 9.14 19.32
CA SER A 105 -28.00 7.78 19.69
C SER A 105 -28.37 7.70 21.17
N GLY A 106 -27.57 8.32 22.03
CA GLY A 106 -27.82 8.35 23.45
C GLY A 106 -29.13 9.02 23.81
N THR A 107 -29.47 10.09 23.11
CA THR A 107 -30.74 10.77 23.29
C THR A 107 -31.90 9.87 22.89
N ASP A 108 -31.79 9.21 21.73
CA ASP A 108 -32.81 8.29 21.25
C ASP A 108 -32.95 7.08 22.18
N GLU A 109 -31.86 6.52 22.65
CA GLU A 109 -31.88 5.40 23.58
C GLU A 109 -32.55 5.76 24.90
N ARG A 110 -32.32 6.97 25.41
CA ARG A 110 -32.94 7.44 26.62
C ARG A 110 -34.46 7.57 26.46
N GLU A 111 -34.87 7.99 25.29
CA GLU A 111 -36.32 8.09 24.98
C GLU A 111 -36.97 6.73 24.91
N VAL A 112 -36.24 5.75 24.32
CA VAL A 112 -36.78 4.38 24.17
C VAL A 112 -36.84 3.67 25.50
N ASP A 113 -35.87 3.85 26.38
CA ASP A 113 -35.76 3.16 27.68
C ASP A 113 -36.74 3.70 28.72
N ARG A 114 -37.43 4.75 28.42
CA ARG A 114 -38.47 5.28 29.26
C ARG A 114 -39.82 4.74 28.85
#